data_087b0b5b1ae2dca875ff010b2ae698cd
#
_entry.id   087b0b5b1ae2dca875ff010b2ae698cd
#
_cell.length_a   1.000
_cell.length_b   1.000
_cell.length_c   1.000
_cell.angle_alpha   90.00
_cell.angle_beta   90.00
_cell.angle_gamma   90.00
#
_symmetry.space_group_name_H-M   'P 1'
#
loop_
_entity.id
_entity.type
_entity.pdbx_description
1 polymer ?
#
loop_
_entity_poly.entity_id
_entity_poly.type
_entity_poly.pdbx_seq_one_letter_code
_entity_poly.pdbx_strand_id
1 'polypeptide(L)'
;SEMCIRDRFWMWYGYTMIVLISGILGISPEIYEAAEIDGATSWDKFRYVTLPNLRTILIYTLVTSLIGGLQMFDIPQLLVAKSGPDNATLTTSCFIYNQAFSGSYLYNRASAASMIMFVIIAILSIIVFYLMQDRSEVAENKALKKVAREMKKKAKREGV
;
A
#
# COMPACT_ATOMS: atom_id res chain seq x y z
N SER A 1 -19.47 6.42 12.28
CA SER A 1 -18.16 6.06 11.67
C SER A 1 -18.23 4.74 10.88
N GLU A 2 -19.00 3.74 11.33
CA GLU A 2 -19.09 2.43 10.64
C GLU A 2 -19.69 2.50 9.23
N MET A 3 -20.66 3.39 9.00
CA MET A 3 -21.25 3.59 7.67
C MET A 3 -20.20 4.04 6.65
N CYS A 4 -19.36 5.01 7.00
CA CYS A 4 -18.31 5.50 6.10
C CYS A 4 -17.28 4.42 5.73
N ILE A 5 -16.97 3.50 6.66
CA ILE A 5 -16.04 2.39 6.40
C ILE A 5 -16.65 1.40 5.41
N ARG A 6 -17.94 1.05 5.58
CA ARG A 6 -18.66 0.14 4.66
C ARG A 6 -18.76 0.72 3.26
N ASP A 7 -19.15 2.00 3.14
CA ASP A 7 -19.31 2.69 1.87
C ASP A 7 -17.98 2.74 1.12
N ARG A 8 -16.90 3.02 1.83
CA ARG A 8 -15.56 2.99 1.24
C ARG A 8 -15.16 1.62 0.76
N PHE A 9 -15.46 0.57 1.53
CA PHE A 9 -15.20 -0.81 1.11
C PHE A 9 -15.88 -1.12 -0.23
N TRP A 10 -17.16 -0.79 -0.38
CA TRP A 10 -17.90 -0.99 -1.63
C TRP A 10 -17.33 -0.20 -2.81
N MET A 11 -16.95 1.06 -2.60
CA MET A 11 -16.40 1.90 -3.66
C MET A 11 -15.05 1.38 -4.19
N TRP A 12 -14.18 0.88 -3.30
CA TRP A 12 -12.82 0.48 -3.66
C TRP A 12 -12.67 -1.02 -3.89
N TYR A 13 -13.64 -1.82 -3.52
CA TYR A 13 -13.61 -3.28 -3.69
C TYR A 13 -13.36 -3.67 -5.15
N GLY A 14 -14.11 -3.08 -6.09
CA GLY A 14 -13.95 -3.37 -7.52
C GLY A 14 -12.57 -3.04 -8.06
N TYR A 15 -11.99 -1.90 -7.66
CA TYR A 15 -10.63 -1.52 -8.06
C TYR A 15 -9.60 -2.53 -7.53
N THR A 16 -9.64 -2.84 -6.25
CA THR A 16 -8.73 -3.80 -5.64
C THR A 16 -8.86 -5.18 -6.27
N MET A 17 -10.08 -5.62 -6.58
CA MET A 17 -10.36 -6.88 -7.25
C MET A 17 -9.72 -6.93 -8.65
N ILE A 18 -9.88 -5.88 -9.46
CA ILE A 18 -9.27 -5.82 -10.80
C ILE A 18 -7.74 -5.88 -10.72
N VAL A 19 -7.13 -5.15 -9.78
CA VAL A 19 -5.68 -5.14 -9.58
C VAL A 19 -5.18 -6.54 -9.18
N LEU A 20 -5.87 -7.23 -8.29
CA LEU A 20 -5.50 -8.59 -7.88
C LEU A 20 -5.69 -9.61 -9.00
N ILE A 21 -6.80 -9.54 -9.75
CA ILE A 21 -7.05 -10.42 -10.90
C ILE A 21 -5.97 -10.22 -11.96
N SER A 22 -5.62 -8.98 -12.30
CA SER A 22 -4.57 -8.71 -13.28
C SER A 22 -3.22 -9.27 -12.83
N GLY A 23 -2.94 -9.25 -11.53
CA GLY A 23 -1.77 -9.89 -10.96
C GLY A 23 -1.77 -11.41 -11.10
N ILE A 24 -2.91 -12.06 -10.88
CA ILE A 24 -3.06 -13.51 -11.07
C ILE A 24 -2.85 -13.88 -12.54
N LEU A 25 -3.45 -13.14 -13.44
CA LEU A 25 -3.32 -13.36 -14.89
C LEU A 25 -1.89 -13.13 -15.42
N GLY A 26 -1.08 -12.39 -14.69
CA GLY A 26 0.34 -12.18 -14.98
C GLY A 26 1.25 -13.36 -14.60
N ILE A 27 0.76 -14.34 -13.84
CA ILE A 27 1.52 -15.54 -13.48
C ILE A 27 1.52 -16.51 -14.65
N SER A 28 2.72 -16.99 -15.06
CA SER A 28 2.81 -17.95 -16.16
C SER A 28 1.99 -19.22 -15.86
N PRO A 29 1.14 -19.68 -16.79
CA PRO A 29 0.38 -20.91 -16.63
C PRO A 29 1.27 -22.16 -16.46
N GLU A 30 2.48 -22.14 -17.02
CA GLU A 30 3.46 -23.23 -16.90
C GLU A 30 3.78 -23.59 -15.44
N ILE A 31 3.79 -22.59 -14.55
CA ILE A 31 4.04 -22.80 -13.12
C ILE A 31 2.88 -23.59 -12.48
N TYR A 32 1.65 -23.31 -12.91
CA TYR A 32 0.47 -24.05 -12.43
C TYR A 32 0.43 -25.48 -12.97
N GLU A 33 0.81 -25.68 -14.23
CA GLU A 33 0.90 -26.99 -14.86
C GLU A 33 1.98 -27.84 -14.19
N ALA A 34 3.16 -27.28 -13.92
CA ALA A 34 4.20 -27.98 -13.17
C ALA A 34 3.73 -28.40 -11.77
N ALA A 35 3.04 -27.51 -11.05
CA ALA A 35 2.48 -27.83 -9.75
C ALA A 35 1.39 -28.95 -9.82
N GLU A 36 0.63 -29.04 -10.93
CA GLU A 36 -0.32 -30.12 -11.16
C GLU A 36 0.37 -31.46 -11.36
N ILE A 37 1.45 -31.50 -12.13
CA ILE A 37 2.26 -32.70 -12.35
C ILE A 37 2.85 -33.20 -11.01
N ASP A 38 3.24 -32.28 -10.11
CA ASP A 38 3.72 -32.57 -8.77
C ASP A 38 2.59 -33.02 -7.81
N GLY A 39 1.34 -33.07 -8.26
CA GLY A 39 0.18 -33.53 -7.47
C GLY A 39 -0.35 -32.48 -6.48
N ALA A 40 -0.04 -31.20 -6.68
CA ALA A 40 -0.50 -30.13 -5.81
C ALA A 40 -2.02 -29.95 -5.89
N THR A 41 -2.68 -29.85 -4.73
CA THR A 41 -4.10 -29.52 -4.66
C THR A 41 -4.35 -28.06 -5.01
N SER A 42 -5.61 -27.67 -5.26
CA SER A 42 -5.97 -26.27 -5.52
C SER A 42 -5.56 -25.34 -4.37
N TRP A 43 -5.58 -25.81 -3.12
CA TRP A 43 -5.14 -25.06 -1.96
C TRP A 43 -3.61 -24.90 -1.93
N ASP A 44 -2.87 -25.95 -2.31
CA ASP A 44 -1.40 -25.89 -2.39
C ASP A 44 -0.97 -24.91 -3.49
N LYS A 45 -1.61 -24.95 -4.66
CA LYS A 45 -1.38 -23.97 -5.75
C LYS A 45 -1.64 -22.55 -5.28
N PHE A 46 -2.73 -22.31 -4.58
CA PHE A 46 -3.02 -20.98 -4.03
C PHE A 46 -1.94 -20.52 -3.05
N ARG A 47 -1.57 -21.38 -2.10
CA ARG A 47 -0.67 -21.02 -1.00
C ARG A 47 0.80 -20.90 -1.43
N TYR A 48 1.26 -21.80 -2.29
CA TYR A 48 2.68 -21.92 -2.65
C TYR A 48 3.04 -21.32 -4.02
N VAL A 49 2.05 -21.14 -4.89
CA VAL A 49 2.25 -20.53 -6.21
C VAL A 49 1.63 -19.12 -6.28
N THR A 50 0.32 -19.02 -6.10
CA THR A 50 -0.40 -17.75 -6.31
C THR A 50 0.01 -16.69 -5.30
N LEU A 51 -0.07 -17.00 -4.01
CA LEU A 51 0.16 -16.03 -2.94
C LEU A 51 1.59 -15.45 -2.93
N PRO A 52 2.67 -16.23 -3.12
CA PRO A 52 4.01 -15.68 -3.22
C PRO A 52 4.21 -14.79 -4.44
N ASN A 53 3.70 -15.18 -5.61
CA ASN A 53 3.81 -14.39 -6.83
C ASN A 53 3.01 -13.07 -6.76
N LEU A 54 1.88 -13.05 -6.06
CA LEU A 54 1.08 -11.85 -5.84
C LEU A 54 1.62 -10.93 -4.75
N ARG A 55 2.65 -11.31 -4.03
CA ARG A 55 3.11 -10.59 -2.85
C ARG A 55 3.39 -9.12 -3.12
N THR A 56 4.07 -8.78 -4.21
CA THR A 56 4.37 -7.40 -4.58
C THR A 56 3.09 -6.58 -4.80
N ILE A 57 2.09 -7.16 -5.46
CA ILE A 57 0.80 -6.52 -5.72
C ILE A 57 0.01 -6.37 -4.41
N LEU A 58 0.08 -7.37 -3.52
CA LEU A 58 -0.51 -7.30 -2.20
C LEU A 58 0.10 -6.18 -1.33
N ILE A 59 1.42 -6.02 -1.36
CA ILE A 59 2.10 -4.90 -0.68
C ILE A 59 1.60 -3.57 -1.23
N TYR A 60 1.57 -3.43 -2.54
CA TYR A 60 1.08 -2.23 -3.21
C TYR A 60 -0.36 -1.90 -2.82
N THR A 61 -1.28 -2.87 -2.91
CA THR A 61 -2.70 -2.67 -2.58
C THR A 61 -2.91 -2.36 -1.10
N LEU A 62 -2.15 -3.00 -0.19
CA LEU A 62 -2.23 -2.72 1.24
C LEU A 62 -1.72 -1.32 1.59
N VAL A 63 -0.56 -0.92 1.05
CA VAL A 63 0.00 0.42 1.29
C VAL A 63 -0.92 1.50 0.74
N THR A 64 -1.40 1.35 -0.50
CA THR A 64 -2.32 2.32 -1.10
C THR A 64 -3.66 2.39 -0.38
N SER A 65 -4.20 1.27 0.08
CA SER A 65 -5.43 1.22 0.88
C SER A 65 -5.24 1.87 2.25
N LEU A 66 -4.08 1.66 2.89
CA LEU A 66 -3.74 2.29 4.16
C LEU A 66 -3.68 3.82 4.02
N ILE A 67 -2.95 4.30 3.02
CA ILE A 67 -2.82 5.74 2.73
C ILE A 67 -4.19 6.34 2.46
N GLY A 68 -4.94 5.75 1.52
CA GLY A 68 -6.26 6.22 1.16
C GLY A 68 -7.27 6.14 2.31
N GLY A 69 -7.15 5.16 3.21
CA GLY A 69 -7.98 5.05 4.42
C GLY A 69 -7.73 6.19 5.41
N LEU A 70 -6.46 6.48 5.69
CA LEU A 70 -6.06 7.54 6.62
C LEU A 70 -6.33 8.95 6.06
N GLN A 71 -6.27 9.11 4.74
CA GLN A 71 -6.52 10.39 4.06
C GLN A 71 -7.98 10.56 3.61
N MET A 72 -8.91 9.75 4.12
CA MET A 72 -10.31 9.82 3.72
C MET A 72 -10.91 11.20 4.01
N PHE A 73 -11.32 11.89 2.95
CA PHE A 73 -11.89 13.24 2.98
C PHE A 73 -13.28 13.29 2.35
N ASP A 74 -13.43 12.72 1.15
CA ASP A 74 -14.58 12.95 0.28
C ASP A 74 -15.90 12.46 0.90
N ILE A 75 -15.91 11.22 1.39
CA ILE A 75 -17.12 10.60 1.93
C ILE A 75 -17.64 11.36 3.17
N PRO A 76 -16.83 11.63 4.21
CA PRO A 76 -17.29 12.40 5.36
C PRO A 76 -17.71 13.83 5.01
N GLN A 77 -17.01 14.47 4.09
CA GLN A 77 -17.28 15.86 3.71
C GLN A 77 -18.56 16.01 2.88
N LEU A 78 -18.83 15.06 1.97
CA LEU A 78 -19.99 15.09 1.08
C LEU A 78 -21.28 14.61 1.76
N LEU A 79 -21.18 13.53 2.57
CA LEU A 79 -22.34 12.94 3.21
C LEU A 79 -22.83 13.74 4.41
N VAL A 80 -21.94 14.34 5.17
CA VAL A 80 -22.27 15.00 6.42
C VAL A 80 -21.61 16.37 6.50
N ALA A 81 -22.36 17.41 6.12
CA ALA A 81 -21.88 18.78 6.24
C ALA A 81 -21.38 19.07 7.67
N LYS A 82 -20.19 19.69 7.77
CA LYS A 82 -19.56 20.10 9.04
C LYS A 82 -19.32 18.95 10.03
N SER A 83 -18.91 17.76 9.54
CA SER A 83 -18.50 16.61 10.37
C SER A 83 -19.62 15.94 11.21
N GLY A 84 -20.87 16.26 10.97
CA GLY A 84 -22.03 15.67 11.64
C GLY A 84 -22.23 16.09 13.10
N PRO A 85 -23.29 15.57 13.74
CA PRO A 85 -23.51 15.83 15.15
C PRO A 85 -22.35 15.31 15.98
N ASP A 86 -21.88 16.09 16.95
CA ASP A 86 -20.77 15.79 17.85
C ASP A 86 -19.44 15.42 17.16
N ASN A 87 -19.21 15.91 15.94
CA ASN A 87 -18.03 15.57 15.12
C ASN A 87 -17.84 14.07 14.87
N ALA A 88 -18.92 13.29 14.84
CA ALA A 88 -18.89 11.83 14.73
C ALA A 88 -18.20 11.31 13.45
N THR A 89 -18.13 12.13 12.38
CA THR A 89 -17.50 11.80 11.11
C THR A 89 -16.23 12.63 10.83
N LEU A 90 -15.68 13.29 11.86
CA LEU A 90 -14.48 14.12 11.71
C LEU A 90 -13.25 13.23 11.47
N THR A 91 -12.77 13.20 10.22
CA THR A 91 -11.48 12.61 9.89
C THR A 91 -10.37 13.64 10.01
N THR A 92 -9.11 13.19 10.08
CA THR A 92 -7.95 14.10 10.12
C THR A 92 -7.93 15.01 8.89
N SER A 93 -8.27 14.50 7.71
CA SER A 93 -8.35 15.29 6.48
C SER A 93 -9.45 16.35 6.54
N CYS A 94 -10.63 16.01 7.06
CA CYS A 94 -11.71 16.98 7.30
C CYS A 94 -11.32 18.03 8.33
N PHE A 95 -10.59 17.64 9.39
CA PHE A 95 -10.07 18.59 10.38
C PHE A 95 -9.11 19.60 9.74
N ILE A 96 -8.15 19.12 8.95
CA ILE A 96 -7.18 19.98 8.23
C ILE A 96 -7.92 20.96 7.31
N TYR A 97 -8.87 20.46 6.53
CA TYR A 97 -9.68 21.28 5.64
C TYR A 97 -10.49 22.33 6.40
N ASN A 98 -11.16 21.96 7.47
CA ASN A 98 -11.97 22.86 8.28
C ASN A 98 -11.11 23.95 8.93
N GLN A 99 -9.91 23.63 9.42
CA GLN A 99 -9.00 24.63 9.98
C GLN A 99 -8.45 25.59 8.93
N ALA A 100 -8.20 25.12 7.71
CA ALA A 100 -7.64 25.95 6.64
C ALA A 100 -8.71 26.81 5.93
N PHE A 101 -9.90 26.24 5.63
CA PHE A 101 -10.84 26.82 4.67
C PHE A 101 -12.25 27.11 5.21
N SER A 102 -12.66 26.54 6.36
CA SER A 102 -14.03 26.72 6.88
C SER A 102 -14.18 27.91 7.84
N GLY A 103 -13.55 29.04 7.53
CA GLY A 103 -13.76 30.31 8.22
C GLY A 103 -12.78 30.63 9.35
N SER A 104 -12.01 29.66 9.85
CA SER A 104 -10.98 29.91 10.88
C SER A 104 -9.68 30.42 10.28
N TYR A 105 -9.37 30.04 9.03
CA TYR A 105 -8.14 30.39 8.28
C TYR A 105 -6.84 30.19 9.07
N LEU A 106 -6.82 29.16 9.93
CA LEU A 106 -5.69 28.82 10.80
C LEU A 106 -4.72 27.91 10.04
N TYR A 107 -4.09 28.43 9.00
CA TYR A 107 -3.18 27.67 8.13
C TYR A 107 -2.02 27.02 8.87
N ASN A 108 -1.50 27.64 9.92
CA ASN A 108 -0.44 27.12 10.75
C ASN A 108 -0.87 25.83 11.49
N ARG A 109 -2.11 25.75 12.00
CA ARG A 109 -2.64 24.53 12.62
C ARG A 109 -2.91 23.45 11.60
N ALA A 110 -3.47 23.81 10.44
CA ALA A 110 -3.72 22.86 9.35
C ALA A 110 -2.40 22.27 8.84
N SER A 111 -1.37 23.10 8.64
CA SER A 111 -0.03 22.64 8.21
C SER A 111 0.61 21.70 9.23
N ALA A 112 0.56 22.04 10.53
CA ALA A 112 1.08 21.19 11.57
C ALA A 112 0.40 19.82 11.61
N ALA A 113 -0.95 19.79 11.51
CA ALA A 113 -1.71 18.54 11.46
C ALA A 113 -1.37 17.71 10.22
N SER A 114 -1.18 18.34 9.05
CA SER A 114 -0.78 17.66 7.81
C SER A 114 0.59 17.02 7.93
N MET A 115 1.56 17.71 8.55
CA MET A 115 2.91 17.17 8.77
C MET A 115 2.90 15.97 9.72
N ILE A 116 2.13 16.05 10.80
CA ILE A 116 1.97 14.91 11.73
C ILE A 116 1.34 13.72 11.01
N MET A 117 0.28 13.95 10.24
CA MET A 117 -0.38 12.91 9.46
C MET A 117 0.58 12.26 8.46
N PHE A 118 1.38 13.06 7.75
CA PHE A 118 2.39 12.55 6.82
C PHE A 118 3.40 11.63 7.51
N VAL A 119 3.93 12.03 8.67
CA VAL A 119 4.88 11.22 9.43
C VAL A 119 4.25 9.88 9.86
N ILE A 120 3.01 9.91 10.37
CA ILE A 120 2.30 8.69 10.79
C ILE A 120 2.11 7.74 9.59
N ILE A 121 1.64 8.26 8.45
CA ILE A 121 1.43 7.46 7.23
C ILE A 121 2.76 6.88 6.74
N ALA A 122 3.83 7.67 6.72
CA ALA A 122 5.15 7.21 6.30
C ALA A 122 5.68 6.07 7.19
N ILE A 123 5.56 6.20 8.51
CA ILE A 123 5.97 5.16 9.45
C ILE A 123 5.16 3.88 9.24
N LEU A 124 3.83 3.97 9.15
CA LEU A 124 2.96 2.82 8.94
C LEU A 124 3.23 2.14 7.59
N SER A 125 3.42 2.91 6.53
CA SER A 125 3.76 2.38 5.21
C SER A 125 5.10 1.65 5.20
N ILE A 126 6.11 2.19 5.87
CA ILE A 126 7.42 1.56 6.04
C ILE A 126 7.27 0.24 6.81
N ILE A 127 6.51 0.23 7.90
CA ILE A 127 6.26 -0.98 8.70
C ILE A 127 5.60 -2.07 7.83
N VAL A 128 4.53 -1.74 7.11
CA VAL A 128 3.84 -2.68 6.22
C VAL A 128 4.80 -3.22 5.16
N PHE A 129 5.59 -2.32 4.54
CA PHE A 129 6.57 -2.71 3.53
C PHE A 129 7.60 -3.71 4.09
N TYR A 130 8.19 -3.43 5.26
CA TYR A 130 9.17 -4.32 5.89
C TYR A 130 8.57 -5.66 6.33
N LEU A 131 7.34 -5.67 6.84
CA LEU A 131 6.67 -6.91 7.25
C LEU A 131 6.35 -7.81 6.07
N MET A 132 6.07 -7.23 4.91
CA MET A 132 5.68 -7.98 3.71
C MET A 132 6.85 -8.25 2.75
N GLN A 133 8.00 -7.59 2.93
CA GLN A 133 9.16 -7.79 2.07
C GLN A 133 9.77 -9.17 2.30
N ASP A 134 10.06 -9.90 1.21
CA ASP A 134 10.69 -11.22 1.29
C ASP A 134 12.17 -11.10 1.64
N ARG A 135 12.60 -11.89 2.61
CA ARG A 135 14.02 -11.94 3.01
C ARG A 135 14.92 -12.49 1.91
N SER A 136 14.39 -13.35 1.04
CA SER A 136 15.11 -13.92 -0.12
C SER A 136 15.40 -12.85 -1.17
N GLU A 137 14.43 -12.04 -1.58
CA GLU A 137 14.63 -10.93 -2.52
C GLU A 137 15.61 -9.88 -1.98
N VAL A 138 15.53 -9.60 -0.67
CA VAL A 138 16.47 -8.65 -0.03
C VAL A 138 17.89 -9.19 -0.06
N ALA A 139 18.08 -10.50 0.19
CA ALA A 139 19.38 -11.14 0.16
C ALA A 139 19.96 -11.15 -1.26
N GLU A 140 19.16 -11.47 -2.27
CA GLU A 140 19.56 -11.46 -3.69
C GLU A 140 19.94 -10.04 -4.15
N ASN A 141 19.12 -9.05 -3.86
CA ASN A 141 19.43 -7.66 -4.18
C ASN A 141 20.68 -7.14 -3.46
N LYS A 142 20.97 -7.61 -2.23
CA LYS A 142 22.22 -7.29 -1.54
C LYS A 142 23.43 -7.97 -2.21
N ALA A 143 23.28 -9.22 -2.65
CA ALA A 143 24.32 -9.94 -3.37
C ALA A 143 24.64 -9.26 -4.71
N LEU A 144 23.62 -8.91 -5.50
CA LEU A 144 23.76 -8.19 -6.76
C LEU A 144 24.45 -6.83 -6.57
N LYS A 145 24.07 -6.07 -5.54
CA LYS A 145 24.72 -4.80 -5.20
C LYS A 145 26.18 -4.96 -4.78
N LYS A 146 26.54 -6.05 -4.10
CA LYS A 146 27.94 -6.36 -3.75
C LYS A 146 28.75 -6.64 -5.02
N VAL A 147 28.27 -7.52 -5.89
CA VAL A 147 28.92 -7.86 -7.16
C VAL A 147 29.10 -6.61 -8.04
N ALA A 148 28.06 -5.78 -8.17
CA ALA A 148 28.15 -4.52 -8.92
C ALA A 148 29.18 -3.54 -8.33
N ARG A 149 29.32 -3.48 -7.00
CA ARG A 149 30.36 -2.66 -6.35
C ARG A 149 31.77 -3.20 -6.58
N GLU A 150 31.93 -4.50 -6.57
CA GLU A 150 33.24 -5.14 -6.86
C GLU A 150 33.64 -4.96 -8.31
N MET A 151 32.70 -5.11 -9.25
CA MET A 151 32.96 -4.83 -10.67
C MET A 151 33.36 -3.37 -10.90
N LYS A 152 32.68 -2.41 -10.27
CA LYS A 152 33.06 -1.00 -10.33
C LYS A 152 34.47 -0.73 -9.75
N LYS A 153 34.85 -1.43 -8.67
CA LYS A 153 36.17 -1.29 -8.08
C LYS A 153 37.24 -1.89 -8.98
N LYS A 154 36.97 -3.02 -9.64
CA LYS A 154 37.90 -3.64 -10.63
C LYS A 154 38.08 -2.75 -11.84
N ALA A 155 37.02 -2.26 -12.45
CA ALA A 155 37.07 -1.34 -13.59
C ALA A 155 37.90 -0.08 -13.27
N LYS A 156 37.73 0.47 -12.04
CA LYS A 156 38.53 1.63 -11.58
C LYS A 156 40.03 1.30 -11.34
N ARG A 157 40.36 0.04 -11.06
CA ARG A 157 41.77 -0.42 -10.91
C ARG A 157 42.44 -0.71 -12.24
N GLU A 158 41.69 -1.12 -13.25
CA GLU A 158 42.14 -1.47 -14.58
C GLU A 158 42.19 -0.24 -15.53
N GLY A 159 41.89 0.95 -15.04
CA GLY A 159 42.11 2.21 -15.76
C GLY A 159 41.14 2.51 -16.89
N VAL A 160 39.95 1.89 -16.87
CA VAL A 160 38.83 2.19 -17.77
C VAL A 160 37.82 3.04 -17.06
#